data_c113f5e83af484bba437e62f8052e336
#
_entry.id   c113f5e83af484bba437e62f8052e336
#
_cell.length_a   1.000
_cell.length_b   1.000
_cell.length_c   1.000
_cell.angle_alpha   90.00
_cell.angle_beta   90.00
_cell.angle_gamma   90.00
#
_symmetry.space_group_name_H-M   'P 1'
#
loop_
_entity.id
_entity.type
_entity.pdbx_description
1 polymer ?
#
loop_
_entity_poly.entity_id
_entity_poly.type
_entity_poly.pdbx_seq_one_letter_code
_entity_poly.pdbx_strand_id
1 'polypeptide(L)'
;MTDREIIEKTERFLKEKFDGAKYLSEHPRDKAYRLEHTFRVANVGRVIARGEGFDETELVVACLLHDVSYCEEFGENGWRDHGRRAASIARPFVETLGFEKARVDDICYGIAIHVDDEADFPGERTPFALSVGDADNIDRFDVYRIHEILSGDKFLEMDLAEKAEYVAFRLDRLKKRLRTPMGTPTAEKLWKDRLSFYIAFFEKLAAQLQNSRTANE
;
A
#
# COMPACT_ATOMS: atom_id res chain seq x y z
N MET A 1 -9.42 -26.37 -2.33
CA MET A 1 -10.26 -25.14 -2.37
C MET A 1 -10.16 -24.52 -3.74
N THR A 2 -11.21 -23.88 -4.21
CA THR A 2 -11.14 -23.04 -5.41
C THR A 2 -10.45 -21.71 -5.08
N ASP A 3 -9.92 -21.01 -6.08
CA ASP A 3 -9.28 -19.69 -5.92
C ASP A 3 -10.20 -18.70 -5.21
N ARG A 4 -11.48 -18.70 -5.57
CA ARG A 4 -12.49 -17.87 -4.93
C ARG A 4 -12.65 -18.18 -3.44
N GLU A 5 -12.73 -19.47 -3.08
CA GLU A 5 -12.83 -19.89 -1.66
C GLU A 5 -11.61 -19.48 -0.85
N ILE A 6 -10.41 -19.55 -1.46
CA ILE A 6 -9.15 -19.11 -0.84
C ILE A 6 -9.20 -17.61 -0.54
N ILE A 7 -9.57 -16.79 -1.53
CA ILE A 7 -9.66 -15.34 -1.37
C ILE A 7 -10.72 -14.97 -0.32
N GLU A 8 -11.93 -15.53 -0.40
CA GLU A 8 -13.00 -15.28 0.58
C GLU A 8 -12.60 -15.68 2.01
N LYS A 9 -11.85 -16.79 2.16
CA LYS A 9 -11.33 -17.24 3.45
C LYS A 9 -10.27 -16.28 3.99
N THR A 10 -9.41 -15.74 3.11
CA THR A 10 -8.38 -14.76 3.47
C THR A 10 -8.99 -13.43 3.89
N GLU A 11 -9.98 -12.93 3.16
CA GLU A 11 -10.72 -11.72 3.53
C GLU A 11 -11.41 -11.87 4.90
N ARG A 12 -12.00 -13.03 5.17
CA ARG A 12 -12.63 -13.31 6.45
C ARG A 12 -11.62 -13.31 7.58
N PHE A 13 -10.48 -14.00 7.40
CA PHE A 13 -9.39 -14.01 8.36
C PHE A 13 -8.90 -12.59 8.69
N LEU A 14 -8.67 -11.75 7.66
CA LEU A 14 -8.26 -10.36 7.85
C LEU A 14 -9.29 -9.57 8.67
N LYS A 15 -10.58 -9.68 8.31
CA LYS A 15 -11.67 -9.00 9.02
C LYS A 15 -11.75 -9.44 10.47
N GLU A 16 -11.67 -10.74 10.75
CA GLU A 16 -11.68 -11.30 12.10
C GLU A 16 -10.51 -10.80 12.95
N LYS A 17 -9.30 -10.70 12.35
CA LYS A 17 -8.13 -10.12 13.02
C LYS A 17 -8.35 -8.64 13.38
N PHE A 18 -8.90 -7.86 12.47
CA PHE A 18 -9.17 -6.43 12.71
C PHE A 18 -10.36 -6.21 13.65
N ASP A 19 -11.38 -7.10 13.62
CA ASP A 19 -12.50 -7.06 14.54
C ASP A 19 -12.08 -7.36 15.99
N GLY A 20 -11.12 -8.27 16.16
CA GLY A 20 -10.55 -8.62 17.47
C GLY A 20 -9.52 -7.61 18.01
N ALA A 21 -9.08 -6.64 17.20
CA ALA A 21 -8.08 -5.67 17.60
C ALA A 21 -8.69 -4.55 18.46
N LYS A 22 -8.22 -4.39 19.70
CA LYS A 22 -8.73 -3.35 20.61
C LYS A 22 -8.65 -1.94 20.00
N TYR A 23 -7.46 -1.54 19.54
CA TYR A 23 -7.26 -0.22 18.92
C TYR A 23 -8.24 0.02 17.77
N LEU A 24 -8.34 -0.90 16.82
CA LEU A 24 -9.21 -0.75 15.67
C LEU A 24 -10.71 -0.77 16.02
N SER A 25 -11.09 -1.44 17.11
CA SER A 25 -12.45 -1.41 17.65
C SER A 25 -12.80 -0.04 18.22
N GLU A 26 -11.85 0.60 18.87
CA GLU A 26 -11.99 1.94 19.44
C GLU A 26 -11.87 3.05 18.37
N HIS A 27 -11.25 2.73 17.20
CA HIS A 27 -11.01 3.65 16.09
C HIS A 27 -11.62 3.16 14.77
N PRO A 28 -12.96 3.17 14.62
CA PRO A 28 -13.64 2.57 13.47
C PRO A 28 -13.28 3.21 12.12
N ARG A 29 -12.86 4.48 12.11
CA ARG A 29 -12.38 5.15 10.88
C ARG A 29 -11.05 4.58 10.42
N ASP A 30 -10.11 4.33 11.34
CA ASP A 30 -8.82 3.74 11.03
C ASP A 30 -8.99 2.30 10.54
N LYS A 31 -9.90 1.54 11.15
CA LYS A 31 -10.27 0.20 10.71
C LYS A 31 -10.83 0.20 9.29
N ALA A 32 -11.78 1.08 9.00
CA ALA A 32 -12.35 1.21 7.66
C ALA A 32 -11.27 1.56 6.64
N TYR A 33 -10.43 2.56 6.93
CA TYR A 33 -9.31 2.94 6.09
C TYR A 33 -8.37 1.76 5.79
N ARG A 34 -7.97 1.00 6.82
CA ARG A 34 -7.06 -0.14 6.66
C ARG A 34 -7.67 -1.25 5.80
N LEU A 35 -8.94 -1.57 5.98
CA LEU A 35 -9.63 -2.54 5.14
C LEU A 35 -9.74 -2.08 3.69
N GLU A 36 -10.16 -0.85 3.45
CA GLU A 36 -10.29 -0.26 2.12
C GLU A 36 -8.93 -0.23 1.39
N HIS A 37 -7.87 0.22 2.08
CA HIS A 37 -6.51 0.21 1.57
C HIS A 37 -6.09 -1.21 1.18
N THR A 38 -6.21 -2.16 2.09
CA THR A 38 -5.81 -3.55 1.85
C THR A 38 -6.55 -4.16 0.65
N PHE A 39 -7.84 -3.89 0.48
CA PHE A 39 -8.58 -4.37 -0.69
C PHE A 39 -8.12 -3.69 -1.99
N ARG A 40 -7.78 -2.40 -1.97
CA ARG A 40 -7.20 -1.73 -3.15
C ARG A 40 -5.84 -2.30 -3.51
N VAL A 41 -4.98 -2.54 -2.52
CA VAL A 41 -3.66 -3.18 -2.70
C VAL A 41 -3.82 -4.57 -3.31
N ALA A 42 -4.75 -5.39 -2.82
CA ALA A 42 -5.03 -6.71 -3.38
C ALA A 42 -5.50 -6.64 -4.86
N ASN A 43 -6.31 -5.64 -5.20
CA ASN A 43 -6.72 -5.43 -6.59
C ASN A 43 -5.56 -4.95 -7.49
N VAL A 44 -4.65 -4.11 -6.99
CA VAL A 44 -3.41 -3.75 -7.70
C VAL A 44 -2.54 -4.99 -7.90
N GLY A 45 -2.35 -5.81 -6.85
CA GLY A 45 -1.63 -7.08 -6.93
C GLY A 45 -2.20 -8.02 -7.99
N ARG A 46 -3.54 -8.11 -8.10
CA ARG A 46 -4.19 -8.89 -9.16
C ARG A 46 -3.84 -8.39 -10.57
N VAL A 47 -3.78 -7.07 -10.77
CA VAL A 47 -3.39 -6.51 -12.06
C VAL A 47 -1.94 -6.82 -12.39
N ILE A 48 -1.05 -6.75 -11.39
CA ILE A 48 0.36 -7.12 -11.55
C ILE A 48 0.46 -8.61 -11.90
N ALA A 49 -0.21 -9.49 -11.15
CA ALA A 49 -0.17 -10.93 -11.40
C ALA A 49 -0.58 -11.29 -12.84
N ARG A 50 -1.67 -10.71 -13.33
CA ARG A 50 -2.12 -10.90 -14.72
C ARG A 50 -1.12 -10.42 -15.76
N GLY A 51 -0.49 -9.27 -15.51
CA GLY A 51 0.48 -8.69 -16.44
C GLY A 51 1.78 -9.47 -16.52
N GLU A 52 2.19 -10.10 -15.41
CA GLU A 52 3.45 -10.83 -15.28
C GLU A 52 3.30 -12.36 -15.40
N GLY A 53 2.06 -12.88 -15.45
CA GLY A 53 1.79 -14.31 -15.49
C GLY A 53 2.03 -15.03 -14.17
N PHE A 54 1.95 -14.33 -13.03
CA PHE A 54 1.97 -14.92 -11.69
C PHE A 54 0.60 -15.56 -11.37
N ASP A 55 0.58 -16.46 -10.39
CA ASP A 55 -0.68 -16.94 -9.84
C ASP A 55 -1.42 -15.77 -9.15
N GLU A 56 -2.63 -15.48 -9.63
CA GLU A 56 -3.44 -14.35 -9.12
C GLU A 56 -3.85 -14.57 -7.68
N THR A 57 -4.20 -15.79 -7.31
CA THR A 57 -4.69 -16.11 -5.97
C THR A 57 -3.58 -15.94 -4.94
N GLU A 58 -2.38 -16.41 -5.25
CA GLU A 58 -1.21 -16.28 -4.36
C GLU A 58 -0.84 -14.82 -4.12
N LEU A 59 -0.76 -13.99 -5.18
CA LEU A 59 -0.39 -12.59 -5.02
C LEU A 59 -1.51 -11.78 -4.34
N VAL A 60 -2.78 -12.08 -4.63
CA VAL A 60 -3.92 -11.47 -3.92
C VAL A 60 -3.90 -11.82 -2.43
N VAL A 61 -3.61 -13.08 -2.08
CA VAL A 61 -3.46 -13.50 -0.67
C VAL A 61 -2.33 -12.75 0.02
N ALA A 62 -1.16 -12.64 -0.62
CA ALA A 62 -0.04 -11.88 -0.07
C ALA A 62 -0.42 -10.41 0.18
N CYS A 63 -1.05 -9.76 -0.81
CA CYS A 63 -1.52 -8.38 -0.72
C CYS A 63 -2.63 -8.18 0.32
N LEU A 64 -3.56 -9.14 0.51
CA LEU A 64 -4.58 -9.08 1.54
C LEU A 64 -3.99 -9.17 2.96
N LEU A 65 -2.84 -9.79 3.12
CA LEU A 65 -2.23 -10.05 4.42
C LEU A 65 -1.04 -9.13 4.74
N HIS A 66 -0.60 -8.27 3.80
CA HIS A 66 0.61 -7.45 3.98
C HIS A 66 0.57 -6.59 5.25
N ASP A 67 -0.58 -6.03 5.57
CA ASP A 67 -0.83 -5.13 6.70
C ASP A 67 -1.59 -5.80 7.86
N VAL A 68 -1.72 -7.14 7.90
CA VAL A 68 -2.50 -7.83 8.94
C VAL A 68 -2.00 -7.55 10.36
N SER A 69 -0.74 -7.18 10.52
CA SER A 69 -0.13 -6.83 11.80
C SER A 69 -0.72 -5.56 12.46
N TYR A 70 -1.47 -4.75 11.72
CA TYR A 70 -2.22 -3.65 12.32
C TYR A 70 -3.36 -4.11 13.26
N CYS A 71 -3.57 -5.42 13.38
CA CYS A 71 -4.38 -5.98 14.47
C CYS A 71 -3.68 -5.94 15.85
N GLU A 72 -2.38 -5.64 15.89
CA GLU A 72 -1.58 -5.52 17.11
C GLU A 72 -1.23 -4.05 17.40
N GLU A 73 -0.95 -3.74 18.66
CA GLU A 73 -0.41 -2.43 19.03
C GLU A 73 1.09 -2.36 18.71
N PHE A 74 1.49 -1.32 18.00
CA PHE A 74 2.88 -1.06 17.72
C PHE A 74 3.53 -0.26 18.85
N GLY A 75 4.71 -0.70 19.30
CA GLY A 75 5.60 0.13 20.11
C GLY A 75 6.20 1.29 19.30
N GLU A 76 7.04 2.11 19.94
CA GLU A 76 7.59 3.37 19.42
C GLU A 76 8.20 3.31 18.00
N ASN A 77 8.75 2.14 17.60
CA ASN A 77 9.31 1.89 16.26
C ASN A 77 8.62 0.73 15.49
N GLY A 78 7.50 0.26 15.98
CA GLY A 78 6.83 -0.93 15.44
C GLY A 78 6.36 -0.81 13.99
N TRP A 79 6.21 0.43 13.48
CA TRP A 79 5.86 0.66 12.08
C TRP A 79 6.94 0.15 11.09
N ARG A 80 8.21 0.05 11.50
CA ARG A 80 9.28 -0.51 10.66
C ARG A 80 9.19 -2.02 10.54
N ASP A 81 8.74 -2.68 11.60
CA ASP A 81 8.67 -4.14 11.70
C ASP A 81 7.33 -4.72 11.23
N HIS A 82 6.39 -3.86 10.81
CA HIS A 82 5.02 -4.36 10.55
C HIS A 82 4.97 -5.41 9.43
N GLY A 83 5.85 -5.37 8.43
CA GLY A 83 5.93 -6.39 7.40
C GLY A 83 6.34 -7.75 7.95
N ARG A 84 7.41 -7.82 8.77
CA ARG A 84 7.87 -9.05 9.41
C ARG A 84 6.83 -9.62 10.38
N ARG A 85 6.19 -8.74 11.15
CA ARG A 85 5.07 -9.13 12.04
C ARG A 85 3.87 -9.64 11.25
N ALA A 86 3.52 -8.99 10.15
CA ALA A 86 2.44 -9.44 9.27
C ALA A 86 2.73 -10.84 8.71
N ALA A 87 3.94 -11.09 8.25
CA ALA A 87 4.36 -12.42 7.78
C ALA A 87 4.26 -13.48 8.87
N SER A 88 4.66 -13.16 10.11
CA SER A 88 4.54 -14.07 11.26
C SER A 88 3.08 -14.41 11.59
N ILE A 89 2.19 -13.43 11.56
CA ILE A 89 0.74 -13.62 11.79
C ILE A 89 0.09 -14.38 10.63
N ALA A 90 0.51 -14.10 9.39
CA ALA A 90 -0.07 -14.68 8.19
C ALA A 90 0.32 -16.15 7.98
N ARG A 91 1.58 -16.52 8.27
CA ARG A 91 2.11 -17.86 7.93
C ARG A 91 1.25 -19.03 8.40
N PRO A 92 0.85 -19.13 9.69
CA PRO A 92 0.03 -20.25 10.15
C PRO A 92 -1.32 -20.34 9.40
N PHE A 93 -1.86 -19.22 8.98
CA PHE A 93 -3.10 -19.19 8.21
C PHE A 93 -2.85 -19.60 6.74
N VAL A 94 -1.82 -19.06 6.08
CA VAL A 94 -1.48 -19.37 4.68
C VAL A 94 -1.21 -20.88 4.51
N GLU A 95 -0.56 -21.52 5.47
CA GLU A 95 -0.35 -22.98 5.49
C GLU A 95 -1.67 -23.78 5.46
N THR A 96 -2.78 -23.21 5.92
CA THR A 96 -4.11 -23.87 5.86
C THR A 96 -4.82 -23.71 4.52
N LEU A 97 -4.28 -22.94 3.58
CA LEU A 97 -4.93 -22.65 2.30
C LEU A 97 -4.69 -23.73 1.24
N GLY A 98 -3.75 -24.64 1.47
CA GLY A 98 -3.45 -25.76 0.57
C GLY A 98 -2.43 -25.43 -0.50
N PHE A 99 -1.69 -24.33 -0.37
CA PHE A 99 -0.52 -24.04 -1.21
C PHE A 99 0.65 -24.98 -0.90
N GLU A 100 1.47 -25.23 -1.91
CA GLU A 100 2.73 -25.92 -1.70
C GLU A 100 3.66 -25.11 -0.79
N LYS A 101 4.52 -25.80 -0.01
CA LYS A 101 5.40 -25.17 0.96
C LYS A 101 6.23 -24.02 0.35
N ALA A 102 6.77 -24.21 -0.85
CA ALA A 102 7.56 -23.18 -1.52
C ALA A 102 6.74 -21.90 -1.79
N ARG A 103 5.46 -22.07 -2.15
CA ARG A 103 4.55 -20.93 -2.39
C ARG A 103 4.15 -20.23 -1.09
N VAL A 104 3.95 -20.99 0.00
CA VAL A 104 3.77 -20.40 1.33
C VAL A 104 4.97 -19.54 1.72
N ASP A 105 6.17 -20.06 1.47
CA ASP A 105 7.41 -19.34 1.79
C ASP A 105 7.54 -18.05 0.95
N ASP A 106 7.23 -18.07 -0.35
CA ASP A 106 7.24 -16.90 -1.23
C ASP A 106 6.20 -15.85 -0.82
N ILE A 107 4.96 -16.26 -0.53
CA ILE A 107 3.89 -15.38 -0.05
C ILE A 107 4.33 -14.68 1.23
N CYS A 108 4.79 -15.44 2.23
CA CYS A 108 5.21 -14.89 3.52
C CYS A 108 6.45 -14.01 3.38
N TYR A 109 7.38 -14.35 2.47
CA TYR A 109 8.56 -13.53 2.21
C TYR A 109 8.17 -12.19 1.59
N GLY A 110 7.29 -12.19 0.59
CA GLY A 110 6.77 -10.95 0.00
C GLY A 110 6.07 -10.05 1.03
N ILE A 111 5.28 -10.66 1.95
CA ILE A 111 4.67 -9.92 3.07
C ILE A 111 5.76 -9.34 3.98
N ALA A 112 6.80 -10.09 4.33
CA ALA A 112 7.83 -9.62 5.26
C ALA A 112 8.59 -8.40 4.73
N ILE A 113 9.02 -8.45 3.46
CA ILE A 113 9.89 -7.45 2.84
C ILE A 113 9.18 -6.19 2.31
N HIS A 114 7.86 -6.11 2.36
CA HIS A 114 7.11 -5.04 1.68
C HIS A 114 7.41 -3.62 2.20
N VAL A 115 7.97 -3.50 3.40
CA VAL A 115 8.24 -2.20 4.06
C VAL A 115 9.64 -1.69 3.77
N ASP A 116 10.65 -2.50 4.07
CA ASP A 116 12.06 -2.11 4.15
C ASP A 116 13.03 -3.12 3.49
N ASP A 117 12.49 -4.07 2.73
CA ASP A 117 13.26 -5.14 2.10
C ASP A 117 13.93 -6.13 3.06
N GLU A 118 13.53 -6.18 4.35
CA GLU A 118 14.10 -7.06 5.35
C GLU A 118 13.11 -8.14 5.80
N ALA A 119 13.63 -9.34 6.07
CA ALA A 119 12.88 -10.47 6.62
C ALA A 119 13.68 -11.16 7.72
N ASP A 120 12.98 -11.75 8.71
CA ASP A 120 13.57 -12.50 9.82
C ASP A 120 13.84 -13.97 9.46
N PHE A 121 13.59 -14.37 8.24
CA PHE A 121 13.76 -15.72 7.72
C PHE A 121 14.27 -15.69 6.27
N PRO A 122 14.96 -16.76 5.81
CA PRO A 122 15.50 -16.83 4.45
C PRO A 122 14.38 -16.87 3.40
N GLY A 123 14.61 -16.20 2.27
CA GLY A 123 13.74 -16.18 1.10
C GLY A 123 14.44 -15.51 -0.07
N GLU A 124 13.79 -15.48 -1.23
CA GLU A 124 14.33 -14.84 -2.42
C GLU A 124 13.53 -13.59 -2.79
N ARG A 125 14.25 -12.53 -3.15
CA ARG A 125 13.66 -11.30 -3.70
C ARG A 125 13.22 -11.50 -5.14
N THR A 126 12.26 -12.39 -5.34
CA THR A 126 11.67 -12.62 -6.66
C THR A 126 10.81 -11.44 -7.09
N PRO A 127 10.56 -11.25 -8.40
CA PRO A 127 9.58 -10.27 -8.89
C PRO A 127 8.20 -10.45 -8.25
N PHE A 128 7.78 -11.68 -7.93
CA PHE A 128 6.55 -11.96 -7.19
C PHE A 128 6.60 -11.36 -5.77
N ALA A 129 7.65 -11.62 -5.01
CA ALA A 129 7.79 -11.12 -3.64
C ALA A 129 7.82 -9.58 -3.59
N LEU A 130 8.55 -8.94 -4.53
CA LEU A 130 8.62 -7.48 -4.66
C LEU A 130 7.26 -6.85 -5.01
N SER A 131 6.41 -7.58 -5.75
CA SER A 131 5.09 -7.09 -6.17
C SER A 131 4.15 -6.78 -5.01
N VAL A 132 4.37 -7.33 -3.82
CA VAL A 132 3.56 -7.01 -2.62
C VAL A 132 3.81 -5.56 -2.19
N GLY A 133 5.07 -5.16 -2.03
CA GLY A 133 5.45 -3.79 -1.69
C GLY A 133 5.15 -2.80 -2.83
N ASP A 134 5.30 -3.24 -4.08
CA ASP A 134 4.92 -2.44 -5.25
C ASP A 134 3.43 -2.12 -5.25
N ALA A 135 2.57 -3.12 -4.99
CA ALA A 135 1.12 -2.93 -4.94
C ALA A 135 0.71 -1.96 -3.83
N ASP A 136 1.32 -2.06 -2.64
CA ASP A 136 1.12 -1.11 -1.53
C ASP A 136 1.53 0.32 -1.95
N ASN A 137 2.74 0.47 -2.49
CA ASN A 137 3.23 1.77 -2.93
C ASN A 137 2.33 2.39 -4.02
N ILE A 138 1.87 1.60 -5.00
CA ILE A 138 0.99 2.07 -6.06
C ILE A 138 -0.33 2.59 -5.50
N ASP A 139 -0.98 1.91 -4.54
CA ASP A 139 -2.19 2.40 -3.89
C ASP A 139 -1.92 3.70 -3.09
N ARG A 140 -0.81 3.76 -2.37
CA ARG A 140 -0.43 4.93 -1.55
C ARG A 140 -0.10 6.18 -2.36
N PHE A 141 0.06 6.08 -3.68
CA PHE A 141 0.33 7.21 -4.58
C PHE A 141 -0.76 7.39 -5.64
N ASP A 142 -1.97 6.86 -5.39
CA ASP A 142 -3.14 7.06 -6.24
C ASP A 142 -4.03 8.22 -5.75
N VAL A 143 -5.12 8.45 -6.45
CA VAL A 143 -6.05 9.59 -6.30
C VAL A 143 -6.62 9.71 -4.87
N TYR A 144 -6.95 8.58 -4.24
CA TYR A 144 -7.48 8.59 -2.88
C TYR A 144 -6.51 9.27 -1.89
N ARG A 145 -5.21 9.02 -2.06
CA ARG A 145 -4.17 9.61 -1.21
C ARG A 145 -4.08 11.13 -1.34
N ILE A 146 -4.37 11.70 -2.51
CA ILE A 146 -4.39 13.16 -2.69
C ILE A 146 -5.42 13.80 -1.75
N HIS A 147 -6.64 13.24 -1.75
CA HIS A 147 -7.71 13.72 -0.88
C HIS A 147 -7.35 13.57 0.60
N GLU A 148 -6.83 12.40 0.97
CA GLU A 148 -6.46 12.09 2.36
C GLU A 148 -5.41 13.04 2.91
N ILE A 149 -4.31 13.29 2.18
CA ILE A 149 -3.24 14.17 2.65
C ILE A 149 -3.66 15.63 2.71
N LEU A 150 -4.42 16.12 1.72
CA LEU A 150 -4.90 17.51 1.74
C LEU A 150 -5.85 17.75 2.92
N SER A 151 -6.68 16.76 3.25
CA SER A 151 -7.60 16.83 4.40
C SER A 151 -6.84 16.69 5.72
N GLY A 152 -5.93 15.71 5.83
CA GLY A 152 -5.17 15.43 7.03
C GLY A 152 -4.18 16.55 7.39
N ASP A 153 -3.53 17.11 6.39
CA ASP A 153 -2.59 18.22 6.55
C ASP A 153 -3.31 19.59 6.66
N LYS A 154 -4.64 19.59 6.69
CA LYS A 154 -5.49 20.79 6.84
C LYS A 154 -5.17 21.88 5.81
N PHE A 155 -4.94 21.47 4.56
CA PHE A 155 -4.52 22.36 3.47
C PHE A 155 -5.40 23.63 3.33
N LEU A 156 -6.72 23.50 3.55
CA LEU A 156 -7.64 24.64 3.45
C LEU A 156 -7.47 25.68 4.55
N GLU A 157 -6.90 25.30 5.71
CA GLU A 157 -6.64 26.20 6.84
C GLU A 157 -5.35 27.03 6.67
N MET A 158 -4.47 26.64 5.73
CA MET A 158 -3.21 27.32 5.42
C MET A 158 -3.47 28.67 4.74
N ASP A 159 -2.58 29.65 4.96
CA ASP A 159 -2.56 30.88 4.14
C ASP A 159 -1.99 30.61 2.73
N LEU A 160 -1.98 31.64 1.87
CA LEU A 160 -1.57 31.46 0.48
C LEU A 160 -0.07 31.14 0.33
N ALA A 161 0.79 31.68 1.19
CA ALA A 161 2.22 31.41 1.18
C ALA A 161 2.51 29.99 1.66
N GLU A 162 1.89 29.58 2.76
CA GLU A 162 1.97 28.23 3.30
C GLU A 162 1.48 27.19 2.29
N LYS A 163 0.36 27.44 1.60
CA LYS A 163 -0.13 26.57 0.50
C LYS A 163 0.89 26.43 -0.62
N ALA A 164 1.53 27.52 -1.03
CA ALA A 164 2.52 27.49 -2.08
C ALA A 164 3.77 26.68 -1.70
N GLU A 165 4.27 26.85 -0.49
CA GLU A 165 5.40 26.08 0.06
C GLU A 165 5.05 24.59 0.18
N TYR A 166 3.87 24.28 0.70
CA TYR A 166 3.38 22.91 0.80
C TYR A 166 3.33 22.20 -0.56
N VAL A 167 2.75 22.86 -1.56
CA VAL A 167 2.66 22.31 -2.93
C VAL A 167 4.05 22.11 -3.55
N ALA A 168 4.96 23.08 -3.38
CA ALA A 168 6.34 22.97 -3.87
C ALA A 168 7.08 21.78 -3.22
N PHE A 169 6.96 21.63 -1.91
CA PHE A 169 7.52 20.49 -1.16
C PHE A 169 6.97 19.14 -1.65
N ARG A 170 5.65 19.06 -1.86
CA ARG A 170 5.02 17.84 -2.39
C ARG A 170 5.52 17.50 -3.78
N LEU A 171 5.58 18.47 -4.68
CA LEU A 171 6.07 18.29 -6.05
C LEU A 171 7.52 17.77 -6.09
N ASP A 172 8.42 18.35 -5.29
CA ASP A 172 9.81 17.90 -5.22
C ASP A 172 9.90 16.42 -4.81
N ARG A 173 9.17 16.04 -3.77
CA ARG A 173 9.12 14.65 -3.29
C ARG A 173 8.54 13.69 -4.32
N LEU A 174 7.43 14.05 -4.98
CA LEU A 174 6.79 13.20 -5.99
C LEU A 174 7.70 12.99 -7.20
N LYS A 175 8.36 14.07 -7.70
CA LYS A 175 9.30 13.99 -8.82
C LYS A 175 10.52 13.11 -8.53
N LYS A 176 11.01 13.11 -7.28
CA LYS A 176 12.08 12.19 -6.85
C LYS A 176 11.64 10.73 -6.89
N ARG A 177 10.37 10.45 -6.53
CA ARG A 177 9.82 9.10 -6.55
C ARG A 177 9.59 8.50 -7.93
N LEU A 178 9.55 9.30 -9.01
CA LEU A 178 9.51 8.77 -10.39
C LEU A 178 10.69 7.85 -10.73
N ARG A 179 11.79 7.96 -9.99
CA ARG A 179 13.00 7.15 -10.18
C ARG A 179 13.03 5.88 -9.33
N THR A 180 12.03 5.67 -8.49
CA THR A 180 11.95 4.45 -7.67
C THR A 180 11.74 3.24 -8.59
N PRO A 181 12.64 2.26 -8.58
CA PRO A 181 12.45 1.06 -9.38
C PRO A 181 11.31 0.23 -8.79
N MET A 182 10.55 -0.44 -9.65
CA MET A 182 9.55 -1.45 -9.30
C MET A 182 10.08 -2.84 -9.65
N GLY A 183 9.56 -3.86 -8.99
CA GLY A 183 9.99 -5.25 -9.18
C GLY A 183 9.58 -5.86 -10.53
N THR A 184 8.61 -5.25 -11.23
CA THR A 184 8.09 -5.76 -12.51
C THR A 184 7.74 -4.66 -13.50
N PRO A 185 7.75 -4.94 -14.83
CA PRO A 185 7.31 -4.01 -15.85
C PRO A 185 5.87 -3.52 -15.66
N THR A 186 4.96 -4.39 -15.25
CA THR A 186 3.55 -4.03 -14.98
C THR A 186 3.44 -3.07 -13.81
N ALA A 187 4.13 -3.36 -12.71
CA ALA A 187 4.17 -2.48 -11.54
C ALA A 187 4.79 -1.12 -11.90
N GLU A 188 5.89 -1.10 -12.68
CA GLU A 188 6.52 0.14 -13.12
C GLU A 188 5.59 1.01 -13.98
N LYS A 189 4.82 0.39 -14.88
CA LYS A 189 3.82 1.10 -15.69
C LYS A 189 2.72 1.71 -14.82
N LEU A 190 2.16 0.93 -13.89
CA LEU A 190 1.14 1.40 -12.95
C LEU A 190 1.66 2.54 -12.08
N TRP A 191 2.86 2.39 -11.54
CA TRP A 191 3.54 3.39 -10.72
C TRP A 191 3.71 4.72 -11.46
N LYS A 192 4.26 4.69 -12.67
CA LYS A 192 4.45 5.88 -13.51
C LYS A 192 3.13 6.56 -13.84
N ASP A 193 2.09 5.79 -14.16
CA ASP A 193 0.77 6.30 -14.47
C ASP A 193 0.16 7.07 -13.28
N ARG A 194 0.11 6.41 -12.10
CA ARG A 194 -0.45 7.02 -10.87
C ARG A 194 0.33 8.25 -10.43
N LEU A 195 1.65 8.13 -10.40
CA LEU A 195 2.52 9.21 -9.95
C LEU A 195 2.50 10.41 -10.91
N SER A 196 2.39 10.17 -12.22
CA SER A 196 2.26 11.26 -13.23
C SER A 196 0.96 12.04 -13.02
N PHE A 197 -0.15 11.36 -12.75
CA PHE A 197 -1.41 12.01 -12.40
C PHE A 197 -1.29 12.86 -11.13
N TYR A 198 -0.67 12.29 -10.09
CA TYR A 198 -0.45 12.97 -8.82
C TYR A 198 0.40 14.25 -8.99
N ILE A 199 1.48 14.17 -9.77
CA ILE A 199 2.33 15.33 -10.11
C ILE A 199 1.51 16.37 -10.88
N ALA A 200 0.78 15.97 -11.92
CA ALA A 200 -0.04 16.86 -12.71
C ALA A 200 -1.11 17.59 -11.88
N PHE A 201 -1.70 16.91 -10.90
CA PHE A 201 -2.63 17.53 -9.94
C PHE A 201 -1.95 18.67 -9.18
N PHE A 202 -0.79 18.44 -8.57
CA PHE A 202 -0.09 19.46 -7.80
C PHE A 202 0.50 20.58 -8.66
N GLU A 203 0.92 20.30 -9.91
CA GLU A 203 1.34 21.34 -10.85
C GLU A 203 0.18 22.29 -11.22
N LYS A 204 -1.01 21.73 -11.45
CA LYS A 204 -2.21 22.54 -11.69
C LYS A 204 -2.61 23.34 -10.44
N LEU A 205 -2.52 22.75 -9.27
CA LEU A 205 -2.80 23.43 -8.01
C LEU A 205 -1.81 24.58 -7.78
N ALA A 206 -0.51 24.40 -8.04
CA ALA A 206 0.50 25.44 -7.97
C ALA A 206 0.16 26.63 -8.88
N ALA A 207 -0.23 26.36 -10.14
CA ALA A 207 -0.63 27.41 -11.09
C ALA A 207 -1.87 28.18 -10.59
N GLN A 208 -2.87 27.50 -10.02
CA GLN A 208 -4.04 28.16 -9.45
C GLN A 208 -3.69 29.07 -8.24
N LEU A 209 -2.76 28.62 -7.38
CA LEU A 209 -2.30 29.44 -6.24
C LEU A 209 -1.55 30.70 -6.70
N GLN A 210 -0.78 30.63 -7.78
CA GLN A 210 -0.16 31.81 -8.39
C GLN A 210 -1.22 32.81 -8.88
N ASN A 211 -2.25 32.34 -9.56
CA ASN A 211 -3.35 33.17 -10.05
C ASN A 211 -4.27 33.73 -8.92
N SER A 212 -4.08 33.27 -7.69
CA SER A 212 -4.84 33.76 -6.53
C SER A 212 -4.22 34.99 -5.85
N ARG A 213 -3.05 35.49 -6.35
CA ARG A 213 -2.33 36.60 -5.73
C ARG A 213 -2.84 37.97 -6.14
N THR A 214 -3.19 38.13 -7.41
CA THR A 214 -3.67 39.40 -7.97
C THR A 214 -4.50 39.15 -9.22
N ALA A 215 -5.45 40.06 -9.50
CA ALA A 215 -6.24 40.05 -10.73
C ALA A 215 -5.59 40.85 -11.87
N ASN A 216 -4.44 41.50 -11.63
CA ASN A 216 -3.80 42.46 -12.53
C ASN A 216 -2.54 41.92 -13.24
N GLU A 217 -2.32 40.61 -13.27
CA GLU A 217 -1.21 39.95 -13.99
C GLU A 217 -1.70 39.18 -15.22
#